data_0618843a178d19b339ace7e858eff2e0
#
_entry.id   0618843a178d19b339ace7e858eff2e0
#
_cell.length_a   1.000
_cell.length_b   1.000
_cell.length_c   1.000
_cell.angle_alpha   90.00
_cell.angle_beta   90.00
_cell.angle_gamma   90.00
#
_symmetry.space_group_name_H-M   'P 1'
#
loop_
_entity.id
_entity.type
_entity.pdbx_description
1 polymer ?
#
loop_
_entity_poly.entity_id
_entity_poly.type
_entity_poly.pdbx_seq_one_letter_code
_entity_poly.pdbx_strand_id
1 'polypeptide(L)'
;MKLEGIPFQTIDWSTLAPTSHPGAPGTAAWRTVERGNVRARIVEYSAGYIADHWCERGHVVHVLEGELVTELRDGRSFTLTSGQTYVVADGDGAHRSRTPTGARIFIVD
;
A
#
# COMPACT_ATOMS: atom_id res chain seq x y z
N MET A 1 -13.75 4.14 -9.11
CA MET A 1 -13.18 2.83 -9.55
C MET A 1 -14.29 1.99 -10.15
N LYS A 2 -14.10 1.49 -11.33
CA LYS A 2 -15.03 0.59 -11.98
C LYS A 2 -14.36 -0.79 -12.07
N LEU A 3 -14.97 -1.83 -11.51
CA LEU A 3 -14.41 -3.17 -11.49
C LEU A 3 -14.88 -3.94 -12.74
N GLU A 4 -13.93 -4.47 -13.50
CA GLU A 4 -14.21 -5.17 -14.75
C GLU A 4 -13.37 -6.43 -14.88
N GLY A 5 -13.95 -7.48 -15.47
CA GLY A 5 -13.23 -8.70 -15.77
C GLY A 5 -12.88 -9.53 -14.54
N ILE A 6 -13.67 -9.43 -13.47
CA ILE A 6 -13.39 -10.11 -12.21
C ILE A 6 -14.56 -11.07 -11.89
N PRO A 7 -14.40 -12.39 -12.13
CA PRO A 7 -15.38 -13.36 -11.65
C PRO A 7 -15.46 -13.32 -10.11
N PHE A 8 -16.65 -13.62 -9.57
CA PHE A 8 -16.76 -13.73 -8.11
C PHE A 8 -15.75 -14.73 -7.57
N GLN A 9 -14.99 -14.32 -6.56
CA GLN A 9 -14.00 -15.16 -5.90
C GLN A 9 -13.74 -14.65 -4.49
N THR A 10 -13.29 -15.55 -3.65
CA THR A 10 -12.78 -15.21 -2.32
C THR A 10 -11.27 -15.32 -2.32
N ILE A 11 -10.63 -14.54 -1.47
CA ILE A 11 -9.17 -14.52 -1.34
C ILE A 11 -8.82 -14.79 0.12
N ASP A 12 -8.07 -15.86 0.34
CA ASP A 12 -7.44 -16.10 1.64
C ASP A 12 -5.98 -15.68 1.54
N TRP A 13 -5.67 -14.53 2.08
CA TRP A 13 -4.33 -13.93 1.99
C TRP A 13 -3.25 -14.81 2.62
N SER A 14 -3.61 -15.65 3.60
CA SER A 14 -2.66 -16.56 4.26
C SER A 14 -2.12 -17.64 3.32
N THR A 15 -2.81 -17.93 2.21
CA THR A 15 -2.40 -18.93 1.23
C THR A 15 -1.43 -18.39 0.19
N LEU A 16 -1.22 -17.09 0.15
CA LEU A 16 -0.37 -16.43 -0.84
C LEU A 16 1.02 -16.22 -0.28
N ALA A 17 2.05 -16.63 -1.04
CA ALA A 17 3.42 -16.38 -0.67
C ALA A 17 3.75 -14.89 -0.88
N PRO A 18 4.40 -14.23 0.10
CA PRO A 18 4.80 -12.84 -0.07
C PRO A 18 5.99 -12.71 -1.01
N THR A 19 6.06 -11.59 -1.72
CA THR A 19 7.25 -11.16 -2.45
C THR A 19 7.92 -10.02 -1.70
N SER A 20 9.26 -9.97 -1.71
CA SER A 20 10.02 -8.95 -0.99
C SER A 20 10.36 -7.79 -1.92
N HIS A 21 10.13 -6.59 -1.43
CA HIS A 21 10.42 -5.35 -2.14
C HIS A 21 11.22 -4.42 -1.22
N PRO A 22 12.49 -4.13 -1.55
CA PRO A 22 13.33 -3.31 -0.68
C PRO A 22 12.89 -1.85 -0.69
N GLY A 23 13.04 -1.21 0.47
CA GLY A 23 13.04 0.24 0.59
C GLY A 23 14.46 0.77 0.68
N ALA A 24 14.59 2.02 1.08
CA ALA A 24 15.87 2.67 1.35
C ALA A 24 15.80 3.47 2.66
N PRO A 25 15.83 2.83 3.83
CA PRO A 25 16.04 1.40 4.14
C PRO A 25 14.74 0.60 4.28
N GLY A 26 14.88 -0.65 4.73
CA GLY A 26 13.79 -1.54 5.08
C GLY A 26 13.26 -2.36 3.93
N THR A 27 12.22 -3.15 4.22
CA THR A 27 11.60 -4.04 3.23
C THR A 27 10.09 -3.98 3.35
N ALA A 28 9.41 -4.24 2.23
CA ALA A 28 7.99 -4.46 2.16
C ALA A 28 7.72 -5.89 1.66
N ALA A 29 6.87 -6.63 2.34
CA ALA A 29 6.43 -7.95 1.92
C ALA A 29 5.02 -7.82 1.33
N TRP A 30 4.87 -8.19 0.06
CA TRP A 30 3.62 -8.04 -0.68
C TRP A 30 2.96 -9.39 -0.91
N ARG A 31 1.69 -9.51 -0.53
CA ARG A 31 0.79 -10.56 -1.02
C ARG A 31 -0.15 -9.89 -2.01
N THR A 32 -0.16 -10.37 -3.26
CA THR A 32 -0.79 -9.66 -4.37
C THR A 32 -1.77 -10.54 -5.11
N VAL A 33 -2.92 -9.98 -5.44
CA VAL A 33 -3.91 -10.57 -6.36
C VAL A 33 -4.19 -9.56 -7.46
N GLU A 34 -3.96 -9.97 -8.70
CA GLU A 34 -4.33 -9.18 -9.88
C GLU A 34 -5.42 -9.90 -10.64
N ARG A 35 -6.58 -9.25 -10.82
CA ARG A 35 -7.72 -9.78 -11.53
C ARG A 35 -8.43 -8.64 -12.26
N GLY A 36 -8.77 -8.88 -13.55
CA GLY A 36 -9.38 -7.84 -14.36
C GLY A 36 -8.54 -6.57 -14.33
N ASN A 37 -9.16 -5.46 -13.99
CA ASN A 37 -8.50 -4.14 -13.93
C ASN A 37 -8.07 -3.73 -12.51
N VAL A 38 -7.98 -4.68 -11.57
CA VAL A 38 -7.70 -4.38 -10.17
C VAL A 38 -6.49 -5.15 -9.67
N ARG A 39 -5.63 -4.48 -8.92
CA ARG A 39 -4.61 -5.09 -8.10
C ARG A 39 -4.95 -4.83 -6.63
N ALA A 40 -5.07 -5.89 -5.84
CA ALA A 40 -5.26 -5.81 -4.40
C ALA A 40 -4.07 -6.44 -3.70
N ARG A 41 -3.59 -5.82 -2.63
CA ARG A 41 -2.43 -6.31 -1.90
C ARG A 41 -2.62 -6.16 -0.40
N ILE A 42 -2.07 -7.12 0.34
CA ILE A 42 -1.70 -6.93 1.74
C ILE A 42 -0.19 -6.70 1.75
N VAL A 43 0.23 -5.61 2.34
CA VAL A 43 1.64 -5.22 2.42
C VAL A 43 2.05 -5.07 3.88
N GLU A 44 3.16 -5.73 4.24
CA GLU A 44 3.78 -5.58 5.55
C GLU A 44 5.11 -4.86 5.39
N TYR A 45 5.24 -3.73 6.09
CA TYR A 45 6.47 -2.96 6.11
C TYR A 45 7.27 -3.26 7.37
N SER A 46 8.57 -3.46 7.21
CA SER A 46 9.47 -3.56 8.36
C SER A 46 9.60 -2.20 9.08
N ALA A 47 9.94 -2.24 10.36
CA ALA A 47 10.25 -1.01 11.11
C ALA A 47 11.39 -0.24 10.42
N GLY A 48 11.23 1.06 10.27
CA GLY A 48 12.21 1.92 9.61
C GLY A 48 12.13 1.93 8.09
N TYR A 49 11.15 1.25 7.48
CA TYR A 49 10.98 1.27 6.03
C TYR A 49 10.75 2.70 5.51
N ILE A 50 11.43 3.02 4.42
CA ILE A 50 11.19 4.23 3.62
C ILE A 50 11.17 3.80 2.14
N ALA A 51 10.11 4.15 1.42
CA ALA A 51 10.03 3.86 -0.01
C ALA A 51 11.19 4.52 -0.77
N ASP A 52 11.78 3.79 -1.70
CA ASP A 52 12.94 4.22 -2.48
C ASP A 52 12.58 5.09 -3.69
N HIS A 53 11.29 5.30 -3.95
CA HIS A 53 10.81 6.10 -5.07
C HIS A 53 9.47 6.74 -4.75
N TRP A 54 9.13 7.77 -5.53
CA TRP A 54 7.81 8.41 -5.49
C TRP A 54 6.84 7.65 -6.38
N CYS A 55 5.61 7.50 -5.90
CA CYS A 55 4.53 6.84 -6.62
C CYS A 55 3.53 7.89 -7.12
N GLU A 56 3.11 7.76 -8.37
CA GLU A 56 2.06 8.62 -8.95
C GLU A 56 0.78 7.85 -9.25
N ARG A 57 0.71 6.59 -8.85
CA ARG A 57 -0.43 5.71 -9.04
C ARG A 57 -1.52 6.00 -8.02
N GLY A 58 -2.77 6.01 -8.49
CA GLY A 58 -3.92 6.13 -7.61
C GLY A 58 -4.15 4.86 -6.80
N HIS A 59 -4.56 5.02 -5.55
CA HIS A 59 -4.93 3.90 -4.68
C HIS A 59 -5.95 4.25 -3.63
N VAL A 60 -6.54 3.19 -3.09
CA VAL A 60 -7.18 3.20 -1.78
C VAL A 60 -6.27 2.42 -0.84
N VAL A 61 -5.81 3.06 0.23
CA VAL A 61 -4.93 2.44 1.23
C VAL A 61 -5.60 2.49 2.59
N HIS A 62 -5.73 1.32 3.21
CA HIS A 62 -6.28 1.17 4.55
C HIS A 62 -5.25 0.57 5.49
N VAL A 63 -4.97 1.25 6.60
CA VAL A 63 -4.02 0.77 7.60
C VAL A 63 -4.70 -0.24 8.51
N LEU A 64 -4.17 -1.47 8.52
CA LEU A 64 -4.67 -2.57 9.34
C LEU A 64 -4.00 -2.59 10.71
N GLU A 65 -2.68 -2.39 10.73
CA GLU A 65 -1.87 -2.41 11.95
C GLU A 65 -0.71 -1.43 11.83
N GLY A 66 -0.27 -0.90 12.96
CA GLY A 66 0.90 -0.03 13.03
C GLY A 66 0.63 1.39 12.61
N GLU A 67 1.67 2.05 12.14
CA GLU A 67 1.64 3.47 11.78
C GLU A 67 2.28 3.66 10.41
N LEU A 68 1.53 4.23 9.49
CA LEU A 68 2.00 4.58 8.15
C LEU A 68 2.08 6.09 8.01
N VAL A 69 3.23 6.60 7.61
CA VAL A 69 3.39 8.00 7.23
C VAL A 69 3.40 8.09 5.71
N THR A 70 2.49 8.86 5.16
CA THR A 70 2.43 9.14 3.73
C THR A 70 2.91 10.56 3.49
N GLU A 71 4.00 10.69 2.73
CA GLU A 71 4.57 11.97 2.35
C GLU A 71 4.13 12.33 0.94
N LEU A 72 3.70 13.56 0.74
CA LEU A 72 3.44 14.11 -0.58
C LEU A 72 4.66 14.89 -1.05
N ARG A 73 4.92 14.88 -2.35
CA ARG A 73 6.08 15.58 -2.91
C ARG A 73 6.04 17.09 -2.68
N ASP A 74 4.84 17.67 -2.47
CA ASP A 74 4.69 19.09 -2.14
C ASP A 74 5.11 19.45 -0.71
N GLY A 75 5.53 18.47 0.10
CA GLY A 75 6.03 18.67 1.46
C GLY A 75 5.03 18.34 2.56
N ARG A 76 3.76 18.09 2.24
CA ARG A 76 2.77 17.65 3.24
C ARG A 76 3.03 16.22 3.65
N SER A 77 2.70 15.91 4.89
CA SER A 77 2.89 14.59 5.47
C SER A 77 1.70 14.24 6.35
N PHE A 78 1.24 12.99 6.24
CA PHE A 78 0.09 12.50 6.98
C PHE A 78 0.44 11.20 7.67
N THR A 79 0.12 11.10 8.96
CA THR A 79 0.31 9.89 9.75
C THR A 79 -1.02 9.18 9.90
N LEU A 80 -1.07 7.92 9.47
CA LEU A 80 -2.24 7.07 9.59
C LEU A 80 -1.97 5.93 10.56
N THR A 81 -2.95 5.66 11.42
CA THR A 81 -2.92 4.52 12.34
C THR A 81 -4.01 3.52 11.97
N SER A 82 -4.05 2.38 12.67
CA SER A 82 -5.04 1.31 12.42
C SER A 82 -6.46 1.87 12.31
N GLY A 83 -7.16 1.48 11.26
CA GLY A 83 -8.53 1.91 10.97
C GLY A 83 -8.64 3.16 10.11
N GLN A 84 -7.55 3.78 9.74
CA GLN A 84 -7.54 4.98 8.90
C GLN A 84 -7.20 4.65 7.45
N THR A 85 -7.75 5.44 6.53
CA THR A 85 -7.66 5.22 5.08
C THR A 85 -7.27 6.52 4.40
N TYR A 86 -6.43 6.42 3.36
CA TYR A 86 -6.31 7.53 2.41
C TYR A 86 -6.67 7.07 1.01
N VAL A 87 -7.07 8.04 0.20
CA VAL A 87 -7.36 7.83 -1.22
C VAL A 87 -6.63 8.88 -2.04
N VAL A 88 -6.16 8.48 -3.21
CA VAL A 88 -5.51 9.39 -4.16
C VAL A 88 -5.80 8.91 -5.58
N ALA A 89 -6.08 9.84 -6.47
CA ALA A 89 -6.28 9.55 -7.89
C ALA A 89 -4.95 9.37 -8.62
N ASP A 90 -4.98 8.67 -9.75
CA ASP A 90 -3.83 8.59 -10.66
C ASP A 90 -3.39 9.98 -11.07
N GLY A 91 -2.10 10.27 -10.96
CA GLY A 91 -1.52 11.53 -11.39
C GLY A 91 -1.84 12.74 -10.52
N ASP A 92 -2.52 12.54 -9.38
CA ASP A 92 -2.90 13.64 -8.47
C ASP A 92 -1.82 13.91 -7.40
N GLY A 93 -0.59 13.91 -7.81
CA GLY A 93 0.57 14.18 -6.97
C GLY A 93 1.33 12.92 -6.57
N ALA A 94 2.64 13.07 -6.56
CA ALA A 94 3.53 12.00 -6.15
C ALA A 94 3.53 11.85 -4.63
N HIS A 95 3.57 10.62 -4.17
CA HIS A 95 3.55 10.27 -2.75
C HIS A 95 4.45 9.07 -2.50
N ARG A 96 4.86 8.91 -1.25
CA ARG A 96 5.61 7.73 -0.79
C ARG A 96 5.30 7.40 0.65
N SER A 97 5.50 6.12 0.99
CA SER A 97 5.24 5.59 2.32
C SER A 97 6.53 5.45 3.11
N ARG A 98 6.45 5.71 4.40
CA ARG A 98 7.44 5.30 5.39
C ARG A 98 6.77 4.89 6.69
N THR A 99 7.44 4.10 7.49
CA THR A 99 6.93 3.70 8.80
C THR A 99 8.08 3.56 9.80
N PRO A 100 8.07 4.33 10.89
CA PRO A 100 9.10 4.19 11.93
C PRO A 100 9.05 2.84 12.64
N THR A 101 7.86 2.31 12.89
CA THR A 101 7.66 1.14 13.78
C THR A 101 7.17 -0.11 13.08
N GLY A 102 6.88 -0.04 11.78
CA GLY A 102 6.26 -1.10 11.01
C GLY A 102 4.77 -0.86 10.82
N ALA A 103 4.23 -1.40 9.74
CA ALA A 103 2.82 -1.27 9.42
C ALA A 103 2.36 -2.42 8.53
N ARG A 104 1.08 -2.71 8.59
CA ARG A 104 0.40 -3.63 7.70
C ARG A 104 -0.78 -2.91 7.09
N ILE A 105 -0.86 -2.93 5.77
CA ILE A 105 -1.88 -2.20 5.02
C ILE A 105 -2.61 -3.11 4.03
N PHE A 106 -3.82 -2.71 3.68
CA PHE A 106 -4.56 -3.20 2.52
C PHE A 106 -4.59 -2.09 1.48
N ILE A 107 -4.20 -2.41 0.25
CA ILE A 107 -4.10 -1.43 -0.84
C ILE A 107 -4.76 -1.97 -2.10
N VAL A 108 -5.57 -1.13 -2.75
CA VAL A 108 -6.25 -1.45 -4.01
C VAL A 108 -5.91 -0.39 -5.04
N ASP A 109 -5.44 -0.84 -6.20
CA ASP A 109 -5.17 0.04 -7.34
C ASP A 109 -5.36 -0.62 -8.72
#